data_91459a546334cee0945a712bf3f30fc7
#
_entry.id   91459a546334cee0945a712bf3f30fc7
#
_cell.length_a   1.000
_cell.length_b   1.000
_cell.length_c   1.000
_cell.angle_alpha   90.00
_cell.angle_beta   90.00
_cell.angle_gamma   90.00
#
_symmetry.space_group_name_H-M   'P 1'
#
loop_
_entity.id
_entity.type
_entity.pdbx_description
1 polymer ?
#
loop_
_entity_poly.entity_id
_entity_poly.type
_entity_poly.pdbx_seq_one_letter_code
_entity_poly.pdbx_strand_id
1 'polypeptide(L)'
;MYGRKMRFKPVEQIIAEVEAWHKKGVMQVFFADDNFVGHRAYAKEMLHALAEWNRKQRRPLAFYTQCSIDMARDDELLGLLREANFISVFIGIESPRKESLHETKKTQNEKLDLVQAVHKIQSYNLFISAGMIVGFDADDVSIFEEQYQFLQKAQIPFVMLSVLLAVPKTPLYNRLKAEGRMLPLDPTGGERAHYVGTAGGTNFHPLLMTREQLYAGQMELYKRLYEPEAFAARLMGNLSRFHNVTFRPEPPNLRGLGVLWRLVKHYWTRSSKARRFFISHLGAAVRRSPRLIAQMAIYMGMYMHFCKVHGDKLSWDPWRPAKGKKDSLQLPSARPVQRGVKVS
;
A
#
# COMPACT_ATOMS: atom_id res chain seq x y z
N MET A 1 6.00 -10.69 -18.51
CA MET A 1 7.02 -9.65 -18.75
C MET A 1 8.42 -10.14 -18.44
N TYR A 2 8.70 -10.64 -17.26
CA TYR A 2 10.07 -11.03 -16.83
C TYR A 2 10.41 -12.51 -17.08
N GLY A 3 9.59 -13.27 -17.77
CA GLY A 3 9.73 -14.70 -18.00
C GLY A 3 9.21 -15.55 -16.83
N ARG A 4 9.22 -16.88 -17.02
CA ARG A 4 8.71 -17.84 -15.99
C ARG A 4 9.81 -18.37 -15.07
N LYS A 5 11.07 -18.18 -15.40
CA LYS A 5 12.22 -18.69 -14.65
C LYS A 5 12.71 -17.62 -13.67
N MET A 6 12.62 -17.89 -12.38
CA MET A 6 13.22 -17.04 -11.35
C MET A 6 14.74 -17.04 -11.47
N ARG A 7 15.36 -15.91 -11.22
CA ARG A 7 16.80 -15.72 -11.20
C ARG A 7 17.20 -15.26 -9.83
N PHE A 8 18.18 -15.89 -9.23
CA PHE A 8 18.64 -15.61 -7.88
C PHE A 8 20.07 -15.11 -7.92
N LYS A 9 20.38 -14.10 -7.11
CA LYS A 9 21.75 -13.75 -6.76
C LYS A 9 22.24 -14.69 -5.65
N PRO A 10 23.53 -15.05 -5.60
CA PRO A 10 24.10 -15.69 -4.43
C PRO A 10 23.83 -14.87 -3.17
N VAL A 11 23.51 -15.54 -2.05
CA VAL A 11 23.16 -14.84 -0.79
C VAL A 11 24.34 -14.00 -0.31
N GLU A 12 25.58 -14.48 -0.47
CA GLU A 12 26.81 -13.78 -0.12
C GLU A 12 26.95 -12.46 -0.88
N GLN A 13 26.54 -12.42 -2.14
CA GLN A 13 26.54 -11.20 -2.94
C GLN A 13 25.53 -10.18 -2.40
N ILE A 14 24.34 -10.63 -2.00
CA ILE A 14 23.33 -9.76 -1.39
C ILE A 14 23.85 -9.16 -0.08
N ILE A 15 24.48 -9.98 0.78
CA ILE A 15 25.08 -9.49 2.03
C ILE A 15 26.17 -8.47 1.75
N ALA A 16 27.05 -8.71 0.76
CA ALA A 16 28.09 -7.76 0.37
C ALA A 16 27.52 -6.43 -0.14
N GLU A 17 26.45 -6.46 -0.94
CA GLU A 17 25.75 -5.25 -1.43
C GLU A 17 25.13 -4.48 -0.26
N VAL A 18 24.45 -5.17 0.67
CA VAL A 18 23.85 -4.58 1.88
C VAL A 18 24.92 -3.94 2.75
N GLU A 19 26.05 -4.63 2.95
CA GLU A 19 27.19 -4.10 3.72
C GLU A 19 27.80 -2.85 3.07
N ALA A 20 27.92 -2.84 1.74
CA ALA A 20 28.45 -1.70 1.01
C ALA A 20 27.55 -0.45 1.17
N TRP A 21 26.24 -0.62 1.17
CA TRP A 21 25.30 0.47 1.44
C TRP A 21 25.32 0.89 2.92
N HIS A 22 25.43 -0.05 3.83
CA HIS A 22 25.55 0.24 5.26
C HIS A 22 26.80 1.09 5.57
N LYS A 23 27.94 0.77 4.97
CA LYS A 23 29.18 1.57 5.09
C LYS A 23 29.03 3.00 4.57
N LYS A 24 28.13 3.24 3.61
CA LYS A 24 27.77 4.58 3.10
C LYS A 24 26.75 5.32 4.00
N GLY A 25 26.34 4.72 5.11
CA GLY A 25 25.43 5.34 6.07
C GLY A 25 23.94 5.21 5.69
N VAL A 26 23.59 4.29 4.78
CA VAL A 26 22.19 3.94 4.51
C VAL A 26 21.59 3.29 5.76
N MET A 27 20.35 3.62 6.07
CA MET A 27 19.64 3.16 7.27
C MET A 27 18.49 2.21 6.96
N GLN A 28 17.95 2.28 5.75
CA GLN A 28 16.84 1.47 5.29
C GLN A 28 17.12 0.94 3.89
N VAL A 29 16.80 -0.31 3.65
CA VAL A 29 16.95 -0.96 2.35
C VAL A 29 15.62 -1.54 1.90
N PHE A 30 15.22 -1.21 0.68
CA PHE A 30 14.09 -1.81 -0.01
C PHE A 30 14.58 -2.91 -0.94
N PHE A 31 14.14 -4.15 -0.72
CA PHE A 31 14.30 -5.23 -1.68
C PHE A 31 13.22 -5.11 -2.75
N ALA A 32 13.64 -4.71 -3.95
CA ALA A 32 12.76 -4.36 -5.07
C ALA A 32 12.32 -5.58 -5.89
N ASP A 33 12.00 -6.68 -5.21
CA ASP A 33 11.43 -7.88 -5.84
C ASP A 33 9.92 -7.74 -5.96
N ASP A 34 9.32 -8.20 -7.06
CA ASP A 34 7.86 -8.24 -7.21
C ASP A 34 7.20 -9.18 -6.19
N ASN A 35 7.92 -10.22 -5.76
CA ASN A 35 7.52 -11.11 -4.68
C ASN A 35 8.76 -11.72 -4.02
N PHE A 36 9.27 -11.05 -3.01
CA PHE A 36 10.46 -11.46 -2.24
C PHE A 36 10.37 -12.90 -1.70
N VAL A 37 9.18 -13.34 -1.36
CA VAL A 37 8.91 -14.66 -0.78
C VAL A 37 8.45 -15.69 -1.82
N GLY A 38 8.56 -15.40 -3.09
CA GLY A 38 8.08 -16.26 -4.19
C GLY A 38 8.77 -17.62 -4.24
N HIS A 39 10.04 -17.71 -3.82
CA HIS A 39 10.76 -18.97 -3.62
C HIS A 39 11.12 -19.12 -2.14
N ARG A 40 10.29 -19.88 -1.40
CA ARG A 40 10.35 -19.96 0.07
C ARG A 40 11.73 -20.39 0.61
N ALA A 41 12.33 -21.42 0.06
CA ALA A 41 13.62 -21.93 0.55
C ALA A 41 14.72 -20.87 0.40
N TYR A 42 14.83 -20.24 -0.76
CA TYR A 42 15.81 -19.16 -1.00
C TYR A 42 15.53 -17.93 -0.11
N ALA A 43 14.26 -17.54 0.04
CA ALA A 43 13.91 -16.42 0.92
C ALA A 43 14.30 -16.68 2.37
N LYS A 44 14.08 -17.90 2.90
CA LYS A 44 14.48 -18.27 4.25
C LYS A 44 16.00 -18.27 4.42
N GLU A 45 16.74 -18.84 3.47
CA GLU A 45 18.22 -18.80 3.46
C GLU A 45 18.75 -17.36 3.50
N MET A 46 18.24 -16.49 2.65
CA MET A 46 18.61 -15.07 2.63
C MET A 46 18.24 -14.35 3.93
N LEU A 47 17.06 -14.63 4.49
CA LEU A 47 16.61 -14.02 5.74
C LEU A 47 17.47 -14.45 6.93
N HIS A 48 17.91 -15.71 7.00
CA HIS A 48 18.88 -16.18 8.00
C HIS A 48 20.19 -15.41 7.90
N ALA A 49 20.75 -15.28 6.69
CA ALA A 49 21.98 -14.54 6.47
C ALA A 49 21.84 -13.05 6.82
N LEU A 50 20.72 -12.40 6.43
CA LEU A 50 20.43 -11.01 6.77
C LEU A 50 20.28 -10.83 8.29
N ALA A 51 19.60 -11.74 8.99
CA ALA A 51 19.42 -11.68 10.43
C ALA A 51 20.77 -11.81 11.16
N GLU A 52 21.59 -12.77 10.73
CA GLU A 52 22.93 -12.98 11.32
C GLU A 52 23.82 -11.76 11.09
N TRP A 53 23.88 -11.27 9.85
CA TRP A 53 24.67 -10.08 9.51
C TRP A 53 24.19 -8.85 10.29
N ASN A 54 22.89 -8.58 10.30
CA ASN A 54 22.31 -7.38 10.92
C ASN A 54 22.42 -7.40 12.45
N ARG A 55 22.44 -8.60 13.08
CA ARG A 55 22.64 -8.76 14.53
C ARG A 55 24.01 -8.26 14.98
N LYS A 56 25.02 -8.40 14.14
CA LYS A 56 26.40 -7.97 14.39
C LYS A 56 26.58 -6.45 14.24
N GLN A 57 25.62 -5.75 13.65
CA GLN A 57 25.77 -4.33 13.40
C GLN A 57 25.44 -3.48 14.64
N ARG A 58 26.30 -2.51 14.93
CA ARG A 58 26.03 -1.48 15.96
C ARG A 58 24.85 -0.58 15.52
N ARG A 59 24.74 -0.31 14.22
CA ARG A 59 23.63 0.42 13.59
C ARG A 59 22.86 -0.55 12.68
N PRO A 60 21.82 -1.21 13.19
CA PRO A 60 21.09 -2.17 12.39
C PRO A 60 20.34 -1.49 11.25
N LEU A 61 20.29 -2.14 10.10
CA LEU A 61 19.44 -1.73 8.99
C LEU A 61 18.01 -2.15 9.25
N ALA A 62 17.07 -1.33 8.80
CA ALA A 62 15.68 -1.70 8.66
C ALA A 62 15.40 -2.12 7.20
N PHE A 63 14.66 -3.20 7.03
CA PHE A 63 14.33 -3.73 5.71
C PHE A 63 12.84 -3.62 5.43
N TYR A 64 12.50 -3.51 4.15
CA TYR A 64 11.13 -3.62 3.67
C TYR A 64 11.13 -4.17 2.24
N THR A 65 10.03 -4.78 1.81
CA THR A 65 9.93 -5.45 0.53
C THR A 65 8.47 -5.65 0.11
N GLN A 66 8.28 -6.25 -1.07
CA GLN A 66 6.98 -6.67 -1.57
C GLN A 66 6.81 -8.20 -1.40
N CYS A 67 5.64 -8.60 -0.95
CA CYS A 67 5.31 -10.01 -0.71
C CYS A 67 3.91 -10.34 -1.19
N SER A 68 3.68 -11.62 -1.44
CA SER A 68 2.32 -12.15 -1.62
C SER A 68 1.69 -12.50 -0.27
N ILE A 69 0.37 -12.35 -0.15
CA ILE A 69 -0.38 -12.53 1.11
C ILE A 69 -0.32 -13.97 1.66
N ASP A 70 -0.06 -14.95 0.80
CA ASP A 70 0.07 -16.36 1.18
C ASP A 70 1.27 -16.63 2.10
N MET A 71 2.18 -15.64 2.28
CA MET A 71 3.21 -15.70 3.32
C MET A 71 2.63 -15.89 4.72
N ALA A 72 1.38 -15.49 4.95
CA ALA A 72 0.67 -15.71 6.21
C ALA A 72 0.56 -17.19 6.61
N ARG A 73 0.78 -18.14 5.69
CA ARG A 73 0.75 -19.59 5.97
C ARG A 73 2.06 -20.15 6.51
N ASP A 74 3.13 -19.35 6.54
CA ASP A 74 4.48 -19.79 6.88
C ASP A 74 5.00 -19.02 8.12
N ASP A 75 4.80 -19.61 9.29
CA ASP A 75 5.17 -19.00 10.57
C ASP A 75 6.69 -18.82 10.71
N GLU A 76 7.48 -19.76 10.17
CA GLU A 76 8.94 -19.65 10.17
C GLU A 76 9.40 -18.45 9.34
N LEU A 77 8.84 -18.30 8.13
CA LEU A 77 9.15 -17.16 7.26
C LEU A 77 8.81 -15.81 7.92
N LEU A 78 7.64 -15.71 8.56
CA LEU A 78 7.22 -14.51 9.28
C LEU A 78 8.16 -14.23 10.46
N GLY A 79 8.58 -15.26 11.18
CA GLY A 79 9.58 -15.17 12.24
C GLY A 79 10.92 -14.64 11.73
N LEU A 80 11.41 -15.19 10.63
CA LEU A 80 12.68 -14.79 10.01
C LEU A 80 12.65 -13.35 9.50
N LEU A 81 11.56 -12.89 8.90
CA LEU A 81 11.41 -11.48 8.50
C LEU A 81 11.56 -10.55 9.71
N ARG A 82 10.91 -10.88 10.83
CA ARG A 82 11.03 -10.13 12.08
C ARG A 82 12.46 -10.15 12.61
N GLU A 83 13.14 -11.31 12.62
CA GLU A 83 14.51 -11.46 13.11
C GLU A 83 15.52 -10.72 12.25
N ALA A 84 15.34 -10.70 10.94
CA ALA A 84 16.16 -9.94 10.01
C ALA A 84 15.97 -8.42 10.12
N ASN A 85 15.01 -7.94 10.93
CA ASN A 85 14.64 -6.53 11.13
C ASN A 85 13.83 -5.92 9.97
N PHE A 86 13.01 -6.72 9.29
CA PHE A 86 11.99 -6.18 8.42
C PHE A 86 10.93 -5.45 9.25
N ILE A 87 10.54 -4.26 8.81
CA ILE A 87 9.60 -3.38 9.52
C ILE A 87 8.25 -3.30 8.81
N SER A 88 8.25 -3.47 7.50
CA SER A 88 7.03 -3.42 6.71
C SER A 88 7.12 -4.26 5.46
N VAL A 89 5.94 -4.68 4.99
CA VAL A 89 5.77 -5.37 3.72
C VAL A 89 4.67 -4.69 2.91
N PHE A 90 4.91 -4.57 1.61
CA PHE A 90 3.87 -4.20 0.65
C PHE A 90 3.21 -5.46 0.11
N ILE A 91 1.89 -5.52 0.11
CA ILE A 91 1.13 -6.68 -0.35
C ILE A 91 0.13 -6.24 -1.41
N GLY A 92 0.23 -6.80 -2.61
CA GLY A 92 -0.78 -6.66 -3.65
C GLY A 92 -2.00 -7.50 -3.30
N ILE A 93 -3.01 -6.90 -2.68
CA ILE A 93 -4.29 -7.53 -2.36
C ILE A 93 -5.24 -7.43 -3.55
N GLU A 94 -5.19 -6.33 -4.27
CA GLU A 94 -5.94 -5.93 -5.45
C GLU A 94 -7.41 -5.63 -5.15
N SER A 95 -8.19 -6.60 -4.71
CA SER A 95 -9.61 -6.42 -4.41
C SER A 95 -10.07 -7.35 -3.28
N PRO A 96 -11.04 -6.95 -2.44
CA PRO A 96 -11.72 -7.86 -1.52
C PRO A 96 -12.77 -8.73 -2.24
N ARG A 97 -13.21 -8.34 -3.45
CA ARG A 97 -14.24 -9.01 -4.25
C ARG A 97 -13.62 -10.20 -4.99
N LYS A 98 -14.16 -11.39 -4.77
CA LYS A 98 -13.62 -12.63 -5.35
C LYS A 98 -13.68 -12.64 -6.88
N GLU A 99 -14.76 -12.13 -7.45
CA GLU A 99 -14.97 -12.04 -8.89
C GLU A 99 -13.88 -11.19 -9.54
N SER A 100 -13.52 -10.06 -8.94
CA SER A 100 -12.44 -9.19 -9.40
C SER A 100 -11.06 -9.85 -9.24
N LEU A 101 -10.84 -10.64 -8.17
CA LEU A 101 -9.60 -11.40 -7.99
C LEU A 101 -9.43 -12.48 -9.04
N HIS A 102 -10.51 -13.13 -9.47
CA HIS A 102 -10.48 -14.14 -10.52
C HIS A 102 -9.93 -13.56 -11.84
N GLU A 103 -10.28 -12.32 -12.17
CA GLU A 103 -9.74 -11.65 -13.37
C GLU A 103 -8.22 -11.44 -13.30
N THR A 104 -7.66 -11.28 -12.11
CA THR A 104 -6.21 -11.09 -11.90
C THR A 104 -5.41 -12.38 -11.94
N LYS A 105 -6.09 -13.54 -12.00
CA LYS A 105 -5.47 -14.87 -11.85
C LYS A 105 -4.74 -15.07 -10.51
N LYS A 106 -5.05 -14.27 -9.49
CA LYS A 106 -4.53 -14.43 -8.12
C LYS A 106 -5.40 -15.39 -7.31
N THR A 107 -5.61 -16.59 -7.83
CA THR A 107 -6.44 -17.64 -7.20
C THR A 107 -5.99 -18.04 -5.79
N GLN A 108 -4.74 -17.77 -5.45
CA GLN A 108 -4.22 -17.95 -4.10
C GLN A 108 -4.90 -17.04 -3.06
N ASN A 109 -5.34 -15.84 -3.47
CA ASN A 109 -6.03 -14.89 -2.60
C ASN A 109 -7.49 -15.31 -2.35
N GLU A 110 -8.12 -16.00 -3.29
CA GLU A 110 -9.53 -16.45 -3.19
C GLU A 110 -9.74 -17.47 -2.08
N LYS A 111 -8.71 -18.28 -1.77
CA LYS A 111 -8.75 -19.38 -0.77
C LYS A 111 -8.35 -18.95 0.64
N LEU A 112 -8.08 -17.67 0.84
CA LEU A 112 -7.66 -17.11 2.12
C LEU A 112 -8.73 -16.19 2.69
N ASP A 113 -8.94 -16.26 3.99
CA ASP A 113 -9.51 -15.12 4.70
C ASP A 113 -8.45 -14.01 4.74
N LEU A 114 -8.60 -13.03 3.84
CA LEU A 114 -7.63 -11.96 3.65
C LEU A 114 -7.45 -11.13 4.94
N VAL A 115 -8.52 -10.93 5.72
CA VAL A 115 -8.46 -10.18 6.97
C VAL A 115 -7.63 -10.93 8.01
N GLN A 116 -7.89 -12.22 8.19
CA GLN A 116 -7.12 -13.04 9.13
C GLN A 116 -5.66 -13.17 8.70
N ALA A 117 -5.39 -13.33 7.41
CA ALA A 117 -4.03 -13.37 6.88
C ALA A 117 -3.27 -12.07 7.17
N VAL A 118 -3.89 -10.91 6.94
CA VAL A 118 -3.32 -9.61 7.28
C VAL A 118 -3.05 -9.51 8.78
N HIS A 119 -4.02 -9.87 9.63
CA HIS A 119 -3.86 -9.84 11.08
C HIS A 119 -2.73 -10.74 11.57
N LYS A 120 -2.56 -11.91 10.96
CA LYS A 120 -1.46 -12.83 11.27
C LYS A 120 -0.10 -12.20 10.91
N ILE A 121 0.05 -11.63 9.73
CA ILE A 121 1.29 -10.93 9.34
C ILE A 121 1.59 -9.77 10.32
N GLN A 122 0.58 -8.98 10.68
CA GLN A 122 0.71 -7.89 11.65
C GLN A 122 1.18 -8.39 13.04
N SER A 123 0.75 -9.57 13.46
CA SER A 123 1.15 -10.14 14.76
C SER A 123 2.66 -10.49 14.85
N TYR A 124 3.34 -10.57 13.70
CA TYR A 124 4.80 -10.67 13.64
C TYR A 124 5.53 -9.32 13.62
N ASN A 125 4.85 -8.25 14.06
CA ASN A 125 5.37 -6.88 14.15
C ASN A 125 5.69 -6.24 12.79
N LEU A 126 5.02 -6.68 11.74
CA LEU A 126 5.15 -6.13 10.40
C LEU A 126 4.02 -5.13 10.14
N PHE A 127 4.37 -3.92 9.76
CA PHE A 127 3.42 -3.00 9.18
C PHE A 127 3.09 -3.43 7.74
N ILE A 128 1.83 -3.28 7.36
CA ILE A 128 1.38 -3.63 6.02
C ILE A 128 0.99 -2.36 5.27
N SER A 129 1.50 -2.25 4.05
CA SER A 129 0.95 -1.38 3.02
C SER A 129 0.30 -2.24 1.94
N ALA A 130 -0.89 -1.87 1.47
CA ALA A 130 -1.61 -2.64 0.47
C ALA A 130 -1.68 -1.95 -0.89
N GLY A 131 -1.49 -2.73 -1.95
CA GLY A 131 -1.91 -2.38 -3.30
C GLY A 131 -3.36 -2.81 -3.51
N MET A 132 -4.20 -1.86 -3.88
CA MET A 132 -5.61 -2.07 -4.22
C MET A 132 -5.89 -1.53 -5.61
N ILE A 133 -6.77 -2.20 -6.34
CA ILE A 133 -7.16 -1.81 -7.69
C ILE A 133 -8.68 -1.75 -7.76
N VAL A 134 -9.21 -0.77 -8.48
CA VAL A 134 -10.63 -0.62 -8.85
C VAL A 134 -10.78 -0.55 -10.36
N GLY A 135 -11.91 -0.98 -10.89
CA GLY A 135 -12.24 -0.90 -12.32
C GLY A 135 -12.11 -2.25 -13.03
N PHE A 136 -12.16 -3.37 -12.33
CA PHE A 136 -12.36 -4.69 -12.91
C PHE A 136 -13.75 -4.81 -13.54
N ASP A 137 -13.95 -5.79 -14.41
CA ASP A 137 -15.23 -5.98 -15.07
C ASP A 137 -16.37 -6.33 -14.08
N ALA A 138 -16.03 -6.96 -12.95
CA ALA A 138 -16.97 -7.26 -11.88
C ALA A 138 -17.25 -6.08 -10.95
N ASP A 139 -16.54 -4.96 -11.09
CA ASP A 139 -16.66 -3.82 -10.19
C ASP A 139 -17.79 -2.89 -10.62
N ASP A 140 -18.80 -2.76 -9.79
CA ASP A 140 -19.77 -1.67 -9.80
C ASP A 140 -19.44 -0.62 -8.73
N VAL A 141 -20.29 0.38 -8.55
CA VAL A 141 -20.05 1.47 -7.60
C VAL A 141 -19.97 1.03 -6.15
N SER A 142 -20.45 -0.17 -5.78
CA SER A 142 -20.37 -0.70 -4.41
C SER A 142 -18.94 -1.10 -4.04
N ILE A 143 -18.04 -1.32 -5.02
CA ILE A 143 -16.66 -1.73 -4.77
C ILE A 143 -15.90 -0.74 -3.87
N PHE A 144 -16.21 0.56 -3.95
CA PHE A 144 -15.56 1.57 -3.14
C PHE A 144 -15.88 1.40 -1.65
N GLU A 145 -17.13 1.06 -1.32
CA GLU A 145 -17.53 0.77 0.05
C GLU A 145 -16.93 -0.57 0.52
N GLU A 146 -16.96 -1.60 -0.30
CA GLU A 146 -16.35 -2.90 0.01
C GLU A 146 -14.85 -2.77 0.32
N GLN A 147 -14.11 -2.03 -0.50
CA GLN A 147 -12.68 -1.76 -0.26
C GLN A 147 -12.47 -0.95 1.02
N TYR A 148 -13.29 0.07 1.28
CA TYR A 148 -13.20 0.85 2.50
C TYR A 148 -13.39 -0.04 3.73
N GLN A 149 -14.47 -0.82 3.78
CA GLN A 149 -14.78 -1.71 4.90
C GLN A 149 -13.71 -2.79 5.10
N PHE A 150 -13.24 -3.38 4.01
CA PHE A 150 -12.13 -4.34 4.06
C PHE A 150 -10.88 -3.74 4.69
N LEU A 151 -10.45 -2.58 4.23
CA LEU A 151 -9.23 -1.92 4.71
C LEU A 151 -9.35 -1.50 6.17
N GLN A 152 -10.53 -1.03 6.59
CA GLN A 152 -10.82 -0.72 8.00
C GLN A 152 -10.76 -1.98 8.87
N LYS A 153 -11.42 -3.06 8.45
CA LYS A 153 -11.44 -4.33 9.17
C LYS A 153 -10.06 -4.98 9.24
N ALA A 154 -9.32 -4.98 8.14
CA ALA A 154 -7.96 -5.51 8.07
C ALA A 154 -6.92 -4.61 8.76
N GLN A 155 -7.29 -3.36 9.09
CA GLN A 155 -6.44 -2.38 9.77
C GLN A 155 -5.12 -2.14 9.03
N ILE A 156 -5.24 -1.89 7.72
CA ILE A 156 -4.12 -1.56 6.85
C ILE A 156 -3.99 -0.03 6.75
N PRO A 157 -2.92 0.59 7.32
CA PRO A 157 -2.85 2.04 7.40
C PRO A 157 -2.55 2.70 6.05
N PHE A 158 -1.63 2.15 5.26
CA PHE A 158 -1.24 2.73 3.98
C PHE A 158 -1.76 1.90 2.81
N VAL A 159 -2.36 2.60 1.85
CA VAL A 159 -3.00 1.99 0.69
C VAL A 159 -2.58 2.72 -0.57
N MET A 160 -2.05 1.99 -1.54
CA MET A 160 -1.88 2.44 -2.91
C MET A 160 -3.09 1.99 -3.70
N LEU A 161 -4.05 2.91 -3.88
CA LEU A 161 -5.27 2.65 -4.63
C LEU A 161 -5.08 3.08 -6.08
N SER A 162 -5.06 2.13 -6.99
CA SER A 162 -4.91 2.34 -8.42
C SER A 162 -6.21 2.06 -9.16
N VAL A 163 -6.37 2.71 -10.31
CA VAL A 163 -7.39 2.32 -11.28
C VAL A 163 -6.76 1.32 -12.24
N LEU A 164 -7.52 0.29 -12.64
CA LEU A 164 -7.06 -0.70 -13.60
C LEU A 164 -6.70 -0.06 -14.94
N LEU A 165 -5.51 -0.37 -15.42
CA LEU A 165 -5.01 0.05 -16.73
C LEU A 165 -4.72 -1.17 -17.60
N ALA A 166 -5.18 -1.13 -18.83
CA ALA A 166 -4.85 -2.13 -19.83
C ALA A 166 -3.49 -1.80 -20.47
N VAL A 167 -2.44 -2.44 -19.95
CA VAL A 167 -1.06 -2.23 -20.46
C VAL A 167 -0.91 -2.92 -21.82
N PRO A 168 -0.38 -2.24 -22.85
CA PRO A 168 -0.16 -2.84 -24.15
C PRO A 168 0.58 -4.18 -24.11
N LYS A 169 0.21 -5.10 -25.01
CA LYS A 169 0.75 -6.46 -25.11
C LYS A 169 0.38 -7.40 -23.93
N THR A 170 -0.50 -6.97 -23.01
CA THR A 170 -1.04 -7.87 -21.97
C THR A 170 -2.29 -8.59 -22.48
N PRO A 171 -2.64 -9.76 -21.89
CA PRO A 171 -3.91 -10.43 -22.19
C PRO A 171 -5.14 -9.53 -21.98
N LEU A 172 -5.15 -8.72 -20.92
CA LEU A 172 -6.19 -7.75 -20.63
C LEU A 172 -6.35 -6.76 -21.77
N TYR A 173 -5.24 -6.15 -22.23
CA TYR A 173 -5.27 -5.20 -23.35
C TYR A 173 -5.84 -5.82 -24.62
N ASN A 174 -5.38 -7.05 -24.97
CA ASN A 174 -5.83 -7.73 -26.17
C ASN A 174 -7.33 -8.06 -26.09
N ARG A 175 -7.82 -8.50 -24.95
CA ARG A 175 -9.24 -8.77 -24.71
C ARG A 175 -10.08 -7.49 -24.86
N LEU A 176 -9.72 -6.43 -24.14
CA LEU A 176 -10.48 -5.16 -24.18
C LEU A 176 -10.44 -4.51 -25.57
N LYS A 177 -9.34 -4.70 -26.31
CA LYS A 177 -9.25 -4.26 -27.71
C LYS A 177 -10.20 -5.03 -28.60
N ALA A 178 -10.29 -6.35 -28.46
CA ALA A 178 -11.22 -7.18 -29.23
C ALA A 178 -12.69 -6.88 -28.89
N GLU A 179 -12.98 -6.50 -27.65
CA GLU A 179 -14.29 -6.07 -27.18
C GLU A 179 -14.65 -4.61 -27.61
N GLY A 180 -13.73 -3.89 -28.26
CA GLY A 180 -13.98 -2.49 -28.67
C GLY A 180 -14.04 -1.49 -27.50
N ARG A 181 -13.52 -1.87 -26.33
CA ARG A 181 -13.59 -1.08 -25.10
C ARG A 181 -12.38 -0.18 -24.85
N MET A 182 -11.33 -0.29 -25.67
CA MET A 182 -10.16 0.59 -25.54
C MET A 182 -10.51 2.02 -25.96
N LEU A 183 -9.99 2.99 -25.21
CA LEU A 183 -10.07 4.39 -25.61
C LEU A 183 -9.14 4.66 -26.79
N PRO A 184 -9.51 5.60 -27.67
CA PRO A 184 -8.61 6.10 -28.69
C PRO A 184 -7.31 6.59 -28.06
N LEU A 185 -6.19 6.25 -28.69
CA LEU A 185 -4.89 6.76 -28.27
C LEU A 185 -4.85 8.27 -28.53
N ASP A 186 -4.39 9.03 -27.55
CA ASP A 186 -4.07 10.43 -27.76
C ASP A 186 -2.81 10.53 -28.64
N PRO A 187 -2.93 10.98 -29.89
CA PRO A 187 -1.78 11.06 -30.81
C PRO A 187 -0.71 12.06 -30.34
N THR A 188 -1.06 12.95 -29.41
CA THR A 188 -0.15 14.00 -28.90
C THR A 188 0.60 13.57 -27.65
N GLY A 189 0.17 12.50 -26.97
CA GLY A 189 0.69 12.07 -25.66
C GLY A 189 1.90 11.14 -25.69
N GLY A 190 2.34 10.67 -26.88
CA GLY A 190 3.44 9.71 -27.01
C GLY A 190 3.20 8.39 -26.24
N GLU A 191 4.25 7.57 -26.05
CA GLU A 191 4.16 6.31 -25.32
C GLU A 191 3.66 6.49 -23.87
N ARG A 192 3.90 7.63 -23.25
CA ARG A 192 3.41 7.95 -21.89
C ARG A 192 1.89 8.06 -21.80
N ALA A 193 1.19 8.46 -22.86
CA ALA A 193 -0.28 8.52 -22.87
C ALA A 193 -0.93 7.14 -22.68
N HIS A 194 -0.22 6.06 -22.97
CA HIS A 194 -0.67 4.69 -22.71
C HIS A 194 -0.65 4.32 -21.22
N TYR A 195 0.18 5.00 -20.41
CA TYR A 195 0.45 4.64 -19.02
C TYR A 195 -0.05 5.67 -18.01
N VAL A 196 -0.16 6.93 -18.43
CA VAL A 196 -0.71 7.99 -17.58
C VAL A 196 -2.17 8.11 -17.91
N GLY A 197 -3.02 7.66 -17.01
CA GLY A 197 -4.47 7.68 -17.18
C GLY A 197 -4.95 9.03 -17.72
N THR A 198 -5.66 8.98 -18.81
CA THR A 198 -6.49 10.08 -19.31
C THR A 198 -7.38 10.60 -18.18
N ALA A 199 -7.94 11.80 -18.31
CA ALA A 199 -8.94 12.29 -17.35
C ALA A 199 -9.99 11.19 -17.11
N GLY A 200 -10.03 10.63 -15.87
CA GLY A 200 -10.84 9.45 -15.53
C GLY A 200 -10.05 8.20 -15.14
N GLY A 201 -8.69 8.26 -15.11
CA GLY A 201 -7.85 7.26 -14.45
C GLY A 201 -7.66 5.91 -15.15
N THR A 202 -8.39 5.61 -16.24
CA THR A 202 -8.29 4.37 -17.01
C THR A 202 -8.23 4.62 -18.52
N ASN A 203 -7.67 3.68 -19.28
CA ASN A 203 -7.54 3.76 -20.74
C ASN A 203 -8.56 2.91 -21.49
N PHE A 204 -9.64 2.51 -20.81
CA PHE A 204 -10.74 1.74 -21.41
C PHE A 204 -12.08 2.11 -20.78
N HIS A 205 -13.18 1.61 -21.36
CA HIS A 205 -14.52 1.74 -20.80
C HIS A 205 -14.80 0.62 -19.80
N PRO A 206 -15.01 0.92 -18.48
CA PRO A 206 -15.44 -0.08 -17.51
C PRO A 206 -16.78 -0.71 -17.90
N LEU A 207 -17.08 -1.91 -17.37
CA LEU A 207 -18.28 -2.64 -17.77
C LEU A 207 -19.53 -2.20 -16.99
N LEU A 208 -19.41 -2.03 -15.67
CA LEU A 208 -20.56 -1.81 -14.77
C LEU A 208 -20.65 -0.40 -14.20
N MET A 209 -19.74 0.49 -14.57
CA MET A 209 -19.75 1.89 -14.16
C MET A 209 -19.18 2.79 -15.27
N THR A 210 -19.46 4.08 -15.23
CA THR A 210 -18.82 5.03 -16.12
C THR A 210 -17.39 5.35 -15.65
N ARG A 211 -16.57 5.92 -16.54
CA ARG A 211 -15.20 6.38 -16.16
C ARG A 211 -15.23 7.48 -15.13
N GLU A 212 -16.22 8.37 -15.21
CA GLU A 212 -16.46 9.47 -14.27
C GLU A 212 -16.83 8.92 -12.90
N GLN A 213 -17.68 7.90 -12.81
CA GLN A 213 -18.03 7.19 -11.57
C GLN A 213 -16.79 6.50 -10.97
N LEU A 214 -15.99 5.84 -11.80
CA LEU A 214 -14.76 5.16 -11.37
C LEU A 214 -13.76 6.16 -10.76
N TYR A 215 -13.54 7.30 -11.43
CA TYR A 215 -12.62 8.33 -10.96
C TYR A 215 -13.16 9.02 -9.69
N ALA A 216 -14.42 9.42 -9.69
CA ALA A 216 -15.03 10.07 -8.53
C ALA A 216 -15.04 9.15 -7.30
N GLY A 217 -15.37 7.87 -7.49
CA GLY A 217 -15.36 6.87 -6.44
C GLY A 217 -13.96 6.61 -5.88
N GLN A 218 -12.93 6.54 -6.73
CA GLN A 218 -11.55 6.43 -6.30
C GLN A 218 -11.13 7.64 -5.44
N MET A 219 -11.43 8.85 -5.89
CA MET A 219 -11.07 10.07 -5.16
C MET A 219 -11.78 10.16 -3.81
N GLU A 220 -13.07 9.80 -3.76
CA GLU A 220 -13.83 9.77 -2.50
C GLU A 220 -13.31 8.69 -1.55
N LEU A 221 -12.98 7.51 -2.07
CA LEU A 221 -12.37 6.45 -1.26
C LEU A 221 -11.02 6.91 -0.67
N TYR A 222 -10.18 7.61 -1.44
CA TYR A 222 -8.96 8.19 -0.91
C TYR A 222 -9.21 9.17 0.23
N LYS A 223 -10.15 10.11 0.08
CA LYS A 223 -10.48 11.06 1.16
C LYS A 223 -10.90 10.32 2.43
N ARG A 224 -11.84 9.39 2.31
CA ARG A 224 -12.35 8.61 3.44
C ARG A 224 -11.27 7.80 4.14
N LEU A 225 -10.36 7.17 3.38
CA LEU A 225 -9.27 6.38 3.94
C LEU A 225 -8.27 7.25 4.73
N TYR A 226 -8.06 8.47 4.29
CA TYR A 226 -7.07 9.37 4.92
C TYR A 226 -7.68 10.47 5.79
N GLU A 227 -8.99 10.40 6.08
CA GLU A 227 -9.55 11.13 7.23
C GLU A 227 -8.79 10.73 8.50
N PRO A 228 -8.43 11.71 9.38
CA PRO A 228 -7.56 11.44 10.53
C PRO A 228 -8.03 10.29 11.42
N GLU A 229 -9.34 10.21 11.67
CA GLU A 229 -9.94 9.17 12.51
C GLU A 229 -9.85 7.78 11.85
N ALA A 230 -10.18 7.69 10.56
CA ALA A 230 -10.14 6.45 9.81
C ALA A 230 -8.70 5.92 9.66
N PHE A 231 -7.75 6.81 9.37
CA PHE A 231 -6.33 6.46 9.31
C PHE A 231 -5.80 6.04 10.68
N ALA A 232 -6.13 6.82 11.75
CA ALA A 232 -5.73 6.51 13.12
C ALA A 232 -6.22 5.14 13.56
N ALA A 233 -7.50 4.82 13.30
CA ALA A 233 -8.08 3.53 13.66
C ALA A 233 -7.29 2.36 13.02
N ARG A 234 -6.94 2.47 11.74
CA ARG A 234 -6.16 1.44 11.05
C ARG A 234 -4.73 1.34 11.58
N LEU A 235 -4.05 2.47 11.77
CA LEU A 235 -2.67 2.47 12.27
C LEU A 235 -2.58 1.95 13.69
N MET A 236 -3.49 2.37 14.58
CA MET A 236 -3.55 1.89 15.95
C MET A 236 -3.96 0.43 16.04
N GLY A 237 -4.89 0.00 15.20
CA GLY A 237 -5.27 -1.41 15.12
C GLY A 237 -4.13 -2.30 14.64
N ASN A 238 -3.37 -1.89 13.64
CA ASN A 238 -2.15 -2.59 13.24
C ASN A 238 -1.16 -2.67 14.41
N LEU A 239 -0.87 -1.54 15.06
CA LEU A 239 0.07 -1.46 16.18
C LEU A 239 -0.38 -2.32 17.38
N SER A 240 -1.68 -2.45 17.63
CA SER A 240 -2.21 -3.23 18.76
C SER A 240 -1.88 -4.73 18.66
N ARG A 241 -1.61 -5.24 17.45
CA ARG A 241 -1.23 -6.63 17.22
C ARG A 241 0.25 -6.92 17.41
N PHE A 242 1.07 -5.90 17.60
CA PHE A 242 2.50 -6.11 17.83
C PHE A 242 2.73 -6.71 19.20
N HIS A 243 3.52 -7.77 19.26
CA HIS A 243 3.89 -8.45 20.50
C HIS A 243 5.40 -8.68 20.55
N ASN A 244 6.00 -8.54 21.73
CA ASN A 244 7.42 -8.79 21.94
C ASN A 244 8.27 -8.13 20.84
N VAL A 245 8.16 -6.80 20.72
CA VAL A 245 8.81 -6.04 19.66
C VAL A 245 10.32 -6.19 19.75
N THR A 246 10.90 -6.91 18.80
CA THR A 246 12.34 -7.15 18.67
C THR A 246 13.01 -6.18 17.71
N PHE A 247 12.23 -5.35 17.01
CA PHE A 247 12.77 -4.34 16.10
C PHE A 247 13.90 -3.54 16.75
N ARG A 248 14.99 -3.39 16.01
CA ARG A 248 16.16 -2.63 16.42
C ARG A 248 16.22 -1.34 15.61
N PRO A 249 15.74 -0.21 16.18
CA PRO A 249 15.81 1.09 15.50
C PRO A 249 17.27 1.56 15.42
N GLU A 250 17.54 2.40 14.41
CA GLU A 250 18.81 3.12 14.39
C GLU A 250 18.93 4.04 15.63
N PRO A 251 20.13 4.18 16.19
CA PRO A 251 20.37 5.16 17.24
C PRO A 251 20.02 6.59 16.80
N PRO A 252 19.51 7.43 17.71
CA PRO A 252 19.19 8.81 17.39
C PRO A 252 20.38 9.54 16.75
N ASN A 253 20.11 10.31 15.71
CA ASN A 253 21.09 11.13 15.02
C ASN A 253 20.54 12.54 14.72
N LEU A 254 21.40 13.49 14.39
CA LEU A 254 21.00 14.89 14.14
C LEU A 254 19.97 15.03 13.00
N ARG A 255 20.07 14.19 11.96
CA ARG A 255 19.11 14.21 10.84
C ARG A 255 17.73 13.75 11.32
N GLY A 256 17.66 12.69 12.11
CA GLY A 256 16.42 12.19 12.72
C GLY A 256 15.77 13.22 13.64
N LEU A 257 16.55 13.93 14.45
CA LEU A 257 16.06 15.03 15.28
C LEU A 257 15.48 16.17 14.43
N GLY A 258 16.13 16.51 13.32
CA GLY A 258 15.63 17.53 12.38
C GLY A 258 14.33 17.11 11.69
N VAL A 259 14.14 15.83 11.37
CA VAL A 259 12.87 15.30 10.86
C VAL A 259 11.77 15.37 11.92
N LEU A 260 12.07 14.91 13.14
CA LEU A 260 11.13 14.97 14.27
C LEU A 260 10.68 16.40 14.55
N TRP A 261 11.62 17.37 14.57
CA TRP A 261 11.29 18.78 14.75
C TRP A 261 10.32 19.30 13.67
N ARG A 262 10.55 18.95 12.40
CA ARG A 262 9.64 19.33 11.30
C ARG A 262 8.25 18.74 11.47
N LEU A 263 8.15 17.50 11.92
CA LEU A 263 6.87 16.85 12.23
C LEU A 263 6.17 17.55 13.38
N VAL A 264 6.87 17.78 14.50
CA VAL A 264 6.32 18.52 15.64
C VAL A 264 5.80 19.87 15.18
N LYS A 265 6.62 20.67 14.48
CA LYS A 265 6.22 21.98 13.95
C LYS A 265 4.96 21.86 13.10
N HIS A 266 4.91 20.90 12.16
CA HIS A 266 3.75 20.72 11.27
C HIS A 266 2.46 20.47 12.05
N TYR A 267 2.46 19.47 12.95
CA TYR A 267 1.25 19.10 13.68
C TYR A 267 0.85 20.13 14.74
N TRP A 268 1.83 20.85 15.31
CA TRP A 268 1.59 21.86 16.33
C TRP A 268 0.97 23.13 15.78
N THR A 269 1.37 23.54 14.58
CA THR A 269 0.91 24.77 13.94
C THR A 269 -0.42 24.64 13.19
N ARG A 270 -0.93 23.40 12.97
CA ARG A 270 -2.14 23.18 12.17
C ARG A 270 -3.42 23.38 12.97
N SER A 271 -3.68 22.55 13.96
CA SER A 271 -4.89 22.61 14.78
C SER A 271 -4.75 21.80 16.07
N SER A 272 -5.68 21.99 17.02
CA SER A 272 -5.76 21.16 18.23
C SER A 272 -6.02 19.67 17.90
N LYS A 273 -6.79 19.37 16.84
CA LYS A 273 -7.04 18.04 16.32
C LYS A 273 -5.73 17.39 15.85
N ALA A 274 -4.92 18.12 15.06
CA ALA A 274 -3.64 17.65 14.58
C ALA A 274 -2.63 17.36 15.71
N ARG A 275 -2.58 18.25 16.71
CA ARG A 275 -1.74 18.03 17.92
C ARG A 275 -2.14 16.76 18.67
N ARG A 276 -3.42 16.59 18.95
CA ARG A 276 -3.93 15.39 19.63
C ARG A 276 -3.63 14.13 18.85
N PHE A 277 -3.84 14.16 17.53
CA PHE A 277 -3.50 13.06 16.63
C PHE A 277 -2.00 12.69 16.76
N PHE A 278 -1.09 13.66 16.67
CA PHE A 278 0.35 13.43 16.79
C PHE A 278 0.73 12.83 18.15
N ILE A 279 0.28 13.44 19.25
CA ILE A 279 0.60 13.00 20.61
C ILE A 279 0.04 11.60 20.89
N SER A 280 -1.20 11.31 20.48
CA SER A 280 -1.81 10.00 20.71
C SER A 280 -1.07 8.87 20.01
N HIS A 281 -0.58 9.09 18.78
CA HIS A 281 0.17 8.09 18.02
C HIS A 281 1.56 7.83 18.59
N LEU A 282 2.30 8.88 18.93
CA LEU A 282 3.58 8.72 19.61
C LEU A 282 3.41 8.07 20.99
N GLY A 283 2.41 8.48 21.75
CA GLY A 283 2.11 7.87 23.05
C GLY A 283 1.74 6.39 22.94
N ALA A 284 0.99 5.99 21.91
CA ALA A 284 0.68 4.59 21.66
C ALA A 284 1.95 3.78 21.30
N ALA A 285 2.82 4.35 20.47
CA ALA A 285 4.09 3.71 20.13
C ALA A 285 4.95 3.49 21.37
N VAL A 286 5.09 4.52 22.23
CA VAL A 286 5.84 4.42 23.50
C VAL A 286 5.27 3.34 24.41
N ARG A 287 3.96 3.32 24.60
CA ARG A 287 3.29 2.31 25.44
C ARG A 287 3.49 0.89 24.92
N ARG A 288 3.55 0.72 23.60
CA ARG A 288 3.76 -0.59 22.99
C ARG A 288 5.23 -1.01 23.05
N SER A 289 6.11 -0.16 22.60
CA SER A 289 7.57 -0.27 22.74
C SER A 289 8.25 1.05 22.35
N PRO A 290 9.17 1.60 23.15
CA PRO A 290 9.95 2.77 22.75
C PRO A 290 10.71 2.60 21.43
N ARG A 291 11.02 1.35 21.04
CA ARG A 291 11.66 1.03 19.74
C ARG A 291 10.85 1.43 18.53
N LEU A 292 9.55 1.64 18.68
CA LEU A 292 8.63 2.01 17.60
C LEU A 292 8.49 3.52 17.39
N ILE A 293 9.08 4.37 18.23
CA ILE A 293 8.96 5.83 18.14
C ILE A 293 9.43 6.34 16.77
N ALA A 294 10.61 5.92 16.33
CA ALA A 294 11.15 6.33 15.03
C ALA A 294 10.26 5.89 13.88
N GLN A 295 9.78 4.64 13.93
CA GLN A 295 8.89 4.11 12.91
C GLN A 295 7.54 4.84 12.89
N MET A 296 6.98 5.14 14.05
CA MET A 296 5.75 5.94 14.14
C MET A 296 5.95 7.34 13.58
N ALA A 297 7.07 7.99 13.87
CA ALA A 297 7.40 9.30 13.29
C ALA A 297 7.49 9.24 11.76
N ILE A 298 8.06 8.17 11.18
CA ILE A 298 8.09 7.94 9.74
C ILE A 298 6.66 7.84 9.19
N TYR A 299 5.79 7.04 9.80
CA TYR A 299 4.40 6.90 9.35
C TYR A 299 3.60 8.21 9.45
N MET A 300 3.84 8.99 10.48
CA MET A 300 3.21 10.30 10.58
C MET A 300 3.76 11.28 9.53
N GLY A 301 5.04 11.18 9.19
CA GLY A 301 5.64 11.91 8.08
C GLY A 301 5.05 11.50 6.71
N MET A 302 4.87 10.21 6.49
CA MET A 302 4.22 9.67 5.29
C MET A 302 2.76 10.14 5.20
N TYR A 303 2.01 10.09 6.31
CA TYR A 303 0.64 10.61 6.36
C TYR A 303 0.58 12.10 6.02
N MET A 304 1.46 12.91 6.62
CA MET A 304 1.58 14.34 6.30
C MET A 304 1.87 14.58 4.81
N HIS A 305 2.81 13.83 4.24
CA HIS A 305 3.17 13.92 2.83
C HIS A 305 1.99 13.53 1.94
N PHE A 306 1.33 12.43 2.27
CA PHE A 306 0.17 11.93 1.54
C PHE A 306 -0.97 12.96 1.53
N CYS A 307 -1.33 13.52 2.69
CA CYS A 307 -2.35 14.56 2.80
C CYS A 307 -1.98 15.81 1.99
N LYS A 308 -0.70 16.18 1.91
CA LYS A 308 -0.26 17.31 1.10
C LYS A 308 -0.40 17.02 -0.39
N VAL A 309 0.14 15.89 -0.86
CA VAL A 309 0.14 15.53 -2.30
C VAL A 309 -1.28 15.35 -2.84
N HIS A 310 -2.13 14.70 -2.08
CA HIS A 310 -3.52 14.44 -2.48
C HIS A 310 -4.45 15.59 -2.12
N GLY A 311 -4.17 16.33 -1.05
CA GLY A 311 -4.94 17.51 -0.65
C GLY A 311 -4.99 18.58 -1.71
N ASP A 312 -3.85 18.87 -2.35
CA ASP A 312 -3.78 19.82 -3.45
C ASP A 312 -4.65 19.40 -4.66
N LYS A 313 -4.65 18.09 -4.97
CA LYS A 313 -5.47 17.53 -6.07
C LYS A 313 -6.96 17.46 -5.75
N LEU A 314 -7.31 17.23 -4.49
CA LEU A 314 -8.68 17.00 -4.02
C LEU A 314 -9.31 18.26 -3.42
N SER A 315 -8.59 19.38 -3.37
CA SER A 315 -8.98 20.58 -2.62
C SER A 315 -9.40 20.28 -1.18
N TRP A 316 -8.66 19.35 -0.53
CA TRP A 316 -8.99 18.77 0.77
C TRP A 316 -7.87 18.97 1.79
N ASP A 317 -8.24 19.39 3.00
CA ASP A 317 -7.34 19.51 4.15
C ASP A 317 -7.99 18.79 5.35
N PRO A 318 -7.44 17.65 5.80
CA PRO A 318 -8.04 16.84 6.87
C PRO A 318 -8.08 17.55 8.23
N TRP A 319 -7.34 18.66 8.38
CA TRP A 319 -7.24 19.41 9.63
C TRP A 319 -8.18 20.61 9.71
N ARG A 320 -8.83 20.96 8.61
CA ARG A 320 -9.82 22.03 8.57
C ARG A 320 -11.22 21.45 8.69
N PRO A 321 -12.10 22.07 9.51
CA PRO A 321 -13.51 21.68 9.48
C PRO A 321 -14.04 21.88 8.05
N ALA A 322 -14.81 20.91 7.56
CA ALA A 322 -15.52 21.07 6.29
C ALA A 322 -16.31 22.35 6.36
N LYS A 323 -16.02 23.33 5.49
CA LYS A 323 -16.82 24.55 5.38
C LYS A 323 -18.20 24.12 4.89
N GLY A 324 -19.15 24.05 5.82
CA GLY A 324 -20.60 23.96 5.72
C GLY A 324 -21.26 23.70 4.37
N LYS A 325 -20.80 22.69 3.63
CA LYS A 325 -21.55 22.01 2.59
C LYS A 325 -21.31 20.51 2.76
N LYS A 326 -22.37 19.80 3.02
CA LYS A 326 -22.46 18.37 2.71
C LYS A 326 -22.41 18.22 1.19
N ASP A 327 -21.24 18.49 0.60
CA ASP A 327 -20.92 18.00 -0.71
C ASP A 327 -20.50 16.51 -0.52
N SER A 328 -21.46 15.68 -0.13
CA SER A 328 -21.45 14.32 -0.61
C SER A 328 -21.50 14.49 -2.12
N LEU A 329 -20.39 14.18 -2.81
CA LEU A 329 -20.42 13.91 -4.23
C LEU A 329 -21.55 12.90 -4.42
N GLN A 330 -22.74 13.39 -4.80
CA GLN A 330 -23.79 12.51 -5.29
C GLN A 330 -23.20 11.89 -6.55
N LEU A 331 -22.74 10.64 -6.40
CA LEU A 331 -22.37 9.84 -7.56
C LEU A 331 -23.56 9.97 -8.54
N PRO A 332 -23.33 10.36 -9.80
CA PRO A 332 -24.40 10.48 -10.76
C PRO A 332 -25.24 9.20 -10.72
N SER A 333 -26.55 9.32 -10.53
CA SER A 333 -27.45 8.17 -10.49
C SER A 333 -27.17 7.29 -11.72
N ALA A 334 -27.03 6.01 -11.50
CA ALA A 334 -26.79 5.04 -12.55
C ALA A 334 -27.88 5.15 -13.63
N ARG A 335 -27.54 5.71 -14.77
CA ARG A 335 -28.36 5.44 -15.98
C ARG A 335 -28.05 3.98 -16.35
N PRO A 336 -29.07 3.14 -16.56
CA PRO A 336 -28.85 1.78 -17.00
C PRO A 336 -28.09 1.83 -18.32
N VAL A 337 -26.95 1.13 -18.36
CA VAL A 337 -26.22 0.90 -19.60
C VAL A 337 -27.17 0.18 -20.54
N GLN A 338 -27.60 0.82 -21.63
CA GLN A 338 -28.41 0.19 -22.66
C GLN A 338 -27.62 -1.00 -23.23
N ARG A 339 -28.07 -2.21 -22.90
CA ARG A 339 -27.67 -3.42 -23.60
C ARG A 339 -28.24 -3.35 -25.04
N GLY A 340 -27.43 -2.84 -25.94
CA GLY A 340 -27.87 -2.69 -27.33
C GLY A 340 -26.73 -2.41 -28.28
N VAL A 341 -25.91 -3.42 -28.57
CA VAL A 341 -25.35 -3.58 -29.91
C VAL A 341 -25.51 -5.04 -30.29
N LYS A 342 -26.56 -5.36 -30.98
CA LYS A 342 -26.63 -6.57 -31.83
C LYS A 342 -25.61 -6.36 -32.93
N VAL A 343 -24.57 -7.17 -32.94
CA VAL A 343 -23.73 -7.32 -34.13
C VAL A 343 -24.52 -8.17 -35.13
N SER A 344 -24.88 -7.54 -36.21
CA SER A 344 -25.30 -8.23 -37.43
C SER A 344 -24.07 -8.64 -38.24
#